data_97edc8a6de596c39ef182052003c4aaf
#
_entry.id   97edc8a6de596c39ef182052003c4aaf
#
_cell.length_a   1.000
_cell.length_b   1.000
_cell.length_c   1.000
_cell.angle_alpha   90.00
_cell.angle_beta   90.00
_cell.angle_gamma   90.00
#
_symmetry.space_group_name_H-M   'P 1'
#
loop_
_entity.id
_entity.type
_entity.pdbx_description
1 polymer ?
#
loop_
_entity_poly.entity_id
_entity_poly.type
_entity_poly.pdbx_seq_one_letter_code
_entity_poly.pdbx_strand_id
1 'polypeptide(L)'
;MELLKDIGQLTKGCGVTFIKNDKFHYYEYLMVHPNRDTYYLFIDNWSQEVVRIYVSELLNGDYYVGDFDTVFVNKKMIEFYKRMIRCHENRIKESLKRNENKQ
;
A
#
# COMPACT_ATOMS: atom_id res chain seq x y z
N MET A 1 9.28 5.68 7.63
CA MET A 1 8.17 4.70 7.50
C MET A 1 8.75 3.31 7.33
N GLU A 2 8.26 2.37 8.09
CA GLU A 2 8.71 0.98 8.09
C GLU A 2 7.59 0.07 7.65
N LEU A 3 7.90 -0.98 6.89
CA LEU A 3 6.90 -1.98 6.50
C LEU A 3 6.28 -2.62 7.76
N LEU A 4 4.95 -2.68 7.79
CA LEU A 4 4.22 -3.35 8.87
C LEU A 4 4.36 -4.86 8.70
N LYS A 5 5.16 -5.49 9.58
CA LYS A 5 5.43 -6.94 9.57
C LYS A 5 4.81 -7.64 10.75
N ASP A 6 4.56 -6.93 11.84
CA ASP A 6 4.07 -7.45 13.10
C ASP A 6 3.12 -6.44 13.73
N ILE A 7 1.99 -6.91 14.23
CA ILE A 7 0.99 -6.08 14.91
C ILE A 7 1.59 -5.35 16.12
N GLY A 8 2.61 -5.91 16.75
CA GLY A 8 3.32 -5.26 17.84
C GLY A 8 3.96 -3.91 17.48
N GLN A 9 4.11 -3.59 16.21
CA GLN A 9 4.59 -2.29 15.75
C GLN A 9 3.54 -1.17 15.90
N LEU A 10 2.27 -1.53 16.06
CA LEU A 10 1.17 -0.56 16.21
C LEU A 10 1.10 -0.05 17.64
N THR A 11 1.19 1.25 17.80
CA THR A 11 0.95 1.94 19.07
C THR A 11 -0.16 2.96 18.88
N LYS A 12 -0.96 3.18 19.91
CA LYS A 12 -2.11 4.09 19.86
C LYS A 12 -1.68 5.47 19.33
N GLY A 13 -2.38 5.93 18.32
CA GLY A 13 -2.10 7.22 17.70
C GLY A 13 -1.00 7.20 16.64
N CYS A 14 -0.35 6.06 16.40
CA CYS A 14 0.70 6.00 15.38
C CYS A 14 0.11 6.12 13.97
N GLY A 15 0.89 6.67 13.04
CA GLY A 15 0.52 6.74 11.64
C GLY A 15 0.72 5.41 10.94
N VAL A 16 -0.19 5.07 10.04
CA VAL A 16 -0.09 3.90 9.16
C VAL A 16 -0.48 4.34 7.75
N THR A 17 0.39 4.08 6.79
CA THR A 17 0.15 4.43 5.39
C THR A 17 -0.03 3.18 4.56
N PHE A 18 -1.14 3.10 3.84
CA PHE A 18 -1.38 2.11 2.81
C PHE A 18 -0.84 2.64 1.49
N ILE A 19 -0.03 1.85 0.81
CA ILE A 19 0.48 2.21 -0.52
C ILE A 19 0.36 0.97 -1.40
N LYS A 20 -0.44 1.08 -2.45
CA LYS A 20 -0.57 0.01 -3.44
C LYS A 20 -0.74 0.61 -4.82
N ASN A 21 0.18 0.26 -5.73
CA ASN A 21 0.21 0.79 -7.08
C ASN A 21 0.35 2.32 -7.06
N ASP A 22 -0.60 3.06 -7.62
CA ASP A 22 -0.62 4.52 -7.65
C ASP A 22 -1.54 5.13 -6.59
N LYS A 23 -1.95 4.33 -5.60
CA LYS A 23 -2.88 4.75 -4.55
C LYS A 23 -2.23 4.72 -3.19
N PHE A 24 -2.59 5.66 -2.35
CA PHE A 24 -2.19 5.67 -0.95
C PHE A 24 -3.29 6.24 -0.07
N HIS A 25 -3.33 5.77 1.20
CA HIS A 25 -4.18 6.31 2.25
C HIS A 25 -3.38 6.41 3.53
N TYR A 26 -3.61 7.49 4.25
CA TYR A 26 -2.97 7.69 5.55
C TYR A 26 -3.99 7.53 6.66
N TYR A 27 -3.65 6.67 7.62
CA TYR A 27 -4.50 6.33 8.75
C TYR A 27 -3.80 6.61 10.07
N GLU A 28 -4.59 6.83 11.13
CA GLU A 28 -4.14 6.86 12.50
C GLU A 28 -4.69 5.63 13.22
N TYR A 29 -3.82 4.87 13.86
CA TYR A 29 -4.22 3.68 14.61
C TYR A 29 -4.94 4.07 15.90
N LEU A 30 -6.13 3.51 16.15
CA LEU A 30 -6.90 3.73 17.35
C LEU A 30 -6.72 2.61 18.36
N MET A 31 -7.22 1.43 18.01
CA MET A 31 -7.29 0.30 18.92
C MET A 31 -7.69 -0.97 18.18
N VAL A 32 -7.45 -2.12 18.81
CA VAL A 32 -8.05 -3.37 18.35
C VAL A 32 -9.55 -3.34 18.63
N HIS A 33 -10.34 -3.97 17.77
CA HIS A 33 -11.80 -4.02 17.95
C HIS A 33 -12.13 -4.72 19.28
N PRO A 34 -12.97 -4.12 20.14
CA PRO A 34 -13.20 -4.64 21.49
C PRO A 34 -13.82 -6.04 21.54
N ASN A 35 -14.53 -6.46 20.50
CA ASN A 35 -15.20 -7.76 20.45
C ASN A 35 -14.56 -8.76 19.48
N ARG A 36 -13.57 -8.31 18.68
CA ARG A 36 -12.92 -9.15 17.68
C ARG A 36 -11.48 -8.72 17.49
N ASP A 37 -10.55 -9.51 17.95
CA ASP A 37 -9.11 -9.26 17.86
C ASP A 37 -8.54 -9.41 16.44
N THR A 38 -9.34 -9.84 15.47
CA THR A 38 -8.95 -9.93 14.06
C THR A 38 -9.11 -8.61 13.30
N TYR A 39 -9.80 -7.64 13.91
CA TYR A 39 -10.00 -6.31 13.34
C TYR A 39 -9.25 -5.25 14.12
N TYR A 40 -8.66 -4.32 13.42
CA TYR A 40 -8.01 -3.15 13.98
C TYR A 40 -8.72 -1.91 13.50
N LEU A 41 -8.90 -0.94 14.39
CA LEU A 41 -9.63 0.29 14.10
C LEU A 41 -8.66 1.43 13.84
N PHE A 42 -8.94 2.16 12.77
CA PHE A 42 -8.14 3.30 12.33
C PHE A 42 -9.05 4.48 12.02
N ILE A 43 -8.52 5.70 12.08
CA ILE A 43 -9.18 6.88 11.53
C ILE A 43 -8.53 7.17 10.18
N ASP A 44 -9.33 7.26 9.14
CA ASP A 44 -8.88 7.74 7.84
C ASP A 44 -8.62 9.24 7.95
N ASN A 45 -7.39 9.67 7.64
CA ASN A 45 -6.99 11.06 7.81
C ASN A 45 -7.72 12.02 6.86
N TRP A 46 -8.23 11.52 5.74
CA TRP A 46 -8.95 12.32 4.74
C TRP A 46 -10.42 12.48 5.09
N SER A 47 -11.11 11.38 5.32
CA SER A 47 -12.55 11.38 5.59
C SER A 47 -12.90 11.59 7.06
N GLN A 48 -11.92 11.40 7.98
CA GLN A 48 -12.12 11.40 9.42
C GLN A 48 -13.09 10.32 9.90
N GLU A 49 -13.30 9.29 9.08
CA GLU A 49 -14.15 8.15 9.42
C GLU A 49 -13.34 7.02 10.04
N VAL A 50 -14.00 6.27 10.92
CA VAL A 50 -13.40 5.07 11.51
C VAL A 50 -13.47 3.93 10.51
N VAL A 51 -12.33 3.30 10.26
CA VAL A 51 -12.19 2.21 9.30
C VAL A 51 -11.74 0.96 10.05
N ARG A 52 -12.27 -0.18 9.65
CA ARG A 52 -11.85 -1.49 10.16
C ARG A 52 -10.95 -2.15 9.13
N ILE A 53 -9.77 -2.59 9.57
CA ILE A 53 -8.85 -3.30 8.71
C ILE A 53 -8.49 -4.63 9.36
N TYR A 54 -8.58 -5.70 8.60
CA TYR A 54 -8.22 -7.05 9.08
C TYR A 54 -6.72 -7.18 9.26
N VAL A 55 -6.32 -7.99 10.24
CA VAL A 55 -4.91 -8.33 10.46
C VAL A 55 -4.25 -8.85 9.19
N SER A 56 -4.95 -9.73 8.45
CA SER A 56 -4.43 -10.30 7.21
C SER A 56 -4.15 -9.25 6.14
N GLU A 57 -4.96 -8.19 6.08
CA GLU A 57 -4.72 -7.08 5.17
C GLU A 57 -3.54 -6.23 5.62
N LEU A 58 -3.46 -5.93 6.91
CA LEU A 58 -2.37 -5.13 7.47
C LEU A 58 -1.00 -5.75 7.23
N LEU A 59 -0.92 -7.07 7.23
CA LEU A 59 0.34 -7.81 7.09
C LEU A 59 0.62 -8.28 5.67
N ASN A 60 -0.12 -7.79 4.67
CA ASN A 60 0.02 -8.24 3.28
C ASN A 60 1.16 -7.57 2.50
N GLY A 61 1.89 -6.64 3.11
CA GLY A 61 3.02 -5.97 2.47
C GLY A 61 2.70 -4.58 1.90
N ASP A 62 1.46 -4.09 2.05
CA ASP A 62 1.03 -2.80 1.51
C ASP A 62 0.96 -1.69 2.56
N TYR A 63 1.17 -2.02 3.83
CA TYR A 63 1.03 -1.08 4.95
C TYR A 63 2.37 -0.76 5.58
N TYR A 64 2.56 0.52 5.92
CA TYR A 64 3.80 1.04 6.50
C TYR A 64 3.49 1.84 7.76
N VAL A 65 4.28 1.61 8.82
CA VAL A 65 4.10 2.29 10.12
C VAL A 65 5.05 3.47 10.22
N GLY A 66 4.57 4.56 10.77
CA GLY A 66 5.34 5.77 11.03
C GLY A 66 4.61 7.02 10.56
N ASP A 67 5.21 8.17 10.81
CA ASP A 67 4.67 9.44 10.35
C ASP A 67 4.62 9.49 8.83
N PHE A 68 3.60 10.16 8.31
CA PHE A 68 3.43 10.28 6.86
C PHE A 68 4.65 10.95 6.23
N ASP A 69 5.24 10.28 5.25
CA ASP A 69 6.44 10.74 4.56
C ASP A 69 6.13 10.84 3.06
N THR A 70 5.98 12.07 2.58
CA THR A 70 5.67 12.37 1.19
C THR A 70 6.74 11.83 0.24
N VAL A 71 8.01 11.94 0.62
CA VAL A 71 9.12 11.45 -0.20
C VAL A 71 9.05 9.95 -0.37
N PHE A 72 8.84 9.22 0.73
CA PHE A 72 8.71 7.77 0.73
C PHE A 72 7.55 7.31 -0.16
N VAL A 73 6.38 7.92 0.02
CA VAL A 73 5.17 7.59 -0.76
C VAL A 73 5.41 7.82 -2.25
N ASN A 74 5.95 8.97 -2.60
CA ASN A 74 6.20 9.29 -4.02
C ASN A 74 7.25 8.38 -4.64
N LYS A 75 8.29 7.99 -3.91
CA LYS A 75 9.28 7.01 -4.40
C LYS A 75 8.62 5.67 -4.71
N LYS A 76 7.70 5.20 -3.85
CA LYS A 76 6.96 3.95 -4.08
C LYS A 76 6.07 4.03 -5.32
N MET A 77 5.43 5.16 -5.54
CA MET A 77 4.60 5.39 -6.72
C MET A 77 5.43 5.43 -7.99
N ILE A 78 6.60 6.08 -7.94
CA ILE A 78 7.54 6.11 -9.06
C ILE A 78 8.01 4.69 -9.42
N GLU A 79 8.33 3.85 -8.43
CA GLU A 79 8.68 2.45 -8.66
C GLU A 79 7.57 1.71 -9.40
N PHE A 80 6.32 1.93 -9.01
CA PHE A 80 5.17 1.35 -9.69
C PHE A 80 5.08 1.81 -11.16
N TYR A 81 5.19 3.10 -11.41
CA TYR A 81 5.14 3.64 -12.77
C TYR A 81 6.26 3.10 -13.64
N LYS A 82 7.47 2.98 -13.09
CA LYS A 82 8.59 2.39 -13.82
C LYS A 82 8.33 0.93 -14.22
N ARG A 83 7.71 0.15 -13.33
CA ARG A 83 7.31 -1.23 -13.64
C ARG A 83 6.27 -1.27 -14.75
N MET A 84 5.30 -0.37 -14.71
CA MET A 84 4.26 -0.27 -15.74
C MET A 84 4.84 0.07 -17.10
N ILE A 85 5.78 1.01 -17.15
CA ILE A 85 6.47 1.38 -18.38
C ILE A 85 7.20 0.17 -18.96
N ARG A 86 7.94 -0.58 -18.14
CA ARG A 86 8.64 -1.80 -18.58
C ARG A 86 7.68 -2.85 -19.13
N CYS A 87 6.54 -3.05 -18.48
CA CYS A 87 5.51 -3.98 -18.96
C CYS A 87 5.00 -3.58 -20.35
N HIS A 88 4.72 -2.31 -20.57
CA HIS A 88 4.27 -1.83 -21.87
C HIS A 88 5.35 -1.93 -22.93
N GLU A 89 6.59 -1.62 -22.60
CA GLU A 89 7.73 -1.77 -23.51
C GLU A 89 7.90 -3.23 -23.94
N ASN A 90 7.78 -4.17 -23.00
CA ASN A 90 7.86 -5.61 -23.30
C ASN A 90 6.73 -6.07 -24.20
N ARG A 91 5.52 -5.56 -24.00
CA ARG A 91 4.37 -5.87 -24.89
C ARG A 91 4.60 -5.36 -26.30
N ILE A 92 5.18 -4.18 -26.45
CA ILE A 92 5.57 -3.63 -27.75
C ILE A 92 6.56 -4.55 -28.44
N LYS A 93 7.63 -4.95 -27.73
CA LYS A 93 8.64 -5.88 -28.25
C LYS A 93 8.05 -7.20 -28.71
N GLU A 94 7.17 -7.78 -27.91
CA GLU A 94 6.48 -9.05 -28.25
C GLU A 94 5.58 -8.90 -29.48
N SER A 95 4.83 -7.80 -29.58
CA SER A 95 4.00 -7.51 -30.75
C SER A 95 4.81 -7.36 -32.01
N LEU A 96 5.94 -6.69 -31.95
CA LEU A 96 6.84 -6.53 -33.09
C LEU A 96 7.42 -7.88 -33.56
N LYS A 97 7.81 -8.73 -32.62
CA LYS A 97 8.27 -10.10 -32.94
C LYS A 97 7.20 -10.94 -33.60
N ARG A 98 5.96 -10.88 -33.12
CA ARG A 98 4.82 -11.59 -33.73
C ARG A 98 4.57 -11.13 -35.14
N ASN A 99 4.65 -9.82 -35.40
CA ASN A 99 4.49 -9.26 -36.73
C ASN A 99 5.60 -9.69 -37.70
N GLU A 100 6.84 -9.77 -37.22
CA GLU A 100 7.97 -10.29 -38.00
C GLU A 100 7.77 -11.77 -38.36
N ASN A 101 7.27 -12.56 -37.40
CA ASN A 101 7.04 -14.00 -37.62
C ASN A 101 5.86 -14.33 -38.53
N LYS A 102 4.99 -13.36 -38.83
CA LYS A 102 3.85 -13.52 -39.72
C LYS A 102 4.17 -13.29 -41.21
N GLN A 103 5.38 -12.86 -41.46
CA GLN A 103 5.87 -12.68 -42.82
C GLN A 103 6.55 -13.98 -43.28
#